data_3a4eb2385a675173f764063be2d56e78
#
_entry.id   3a4eb2385a675173f764063be2d56e78
#
_cell.length_a   1.000
_cell.length_b   1.000
_cell.length_c   1.000
_cell.angle_alpha   90.00
_cell.angle_beta   90.00
_cell.angle_gamma   90.00
#
_symmetry.space_group_name_H-M   'P 1'
#
loop_
_entity.id
_entity.type
_entity.pdbx_description
1 polymer ?
#
loop_
_entity_poly.entity_id
_entity_poly.type
_entity_poly.pdbx_seq_one_letter_code
_entity_poly.pdbx_strand_id
1 'polypeptide(L)'
;MKADSYRFDGSGKCQLDKLATNSKADGVDKEKILAKTAENLQKMAALQDAFYADGREGLIFVLQAMDAAGKDSTIKHVMSGLNPQGVQVTSFKQPNSEELKHDFLWRVNKALPARGSIAIFNRSYYEDVLVVQLHDLQKGYQMAPRVLEQDKDEFFAQRYRQIRHYEQYLYENSYRVVKIFLHVSKNEQKKRFLERIDNPAKNWKFSASDLAERAYFDDYQRLYEQVIDATAAKEAPWYALPADQKWYTRYLVSEIVVDALEHTSHNYPVLSTEAQQNLQDCRTRLEAENS
;
A
#
# COMPACT_ATOMS: atom_id res chain seq x y z
N MET A 1 13.14 10.21 8.12
CA MET A 1 11.75 10.69 7.81
C MET A 1 10.92 10.81 9.08
N LYS A 2 9.86 11.64 9.08
CA LYS A 2 8.90 11.64 10.19
C LYS A 2 8.12 10.32 10.26
N ALA A 3 7.88 9.70 9.12
CA ALA A 3 7.22 8.40 9.01
C ALA A 3 7.98 7.25 9.71
N ASP A 4 9.27 7.36 9.97
CA ASP A 4 10.06 6.31 10.62
C ASP A 4 9.59 6.01 12.04
N SER A 5 8.99 6.99 12.72
CA SER A 5 8.39 6.78 14.05
C SER A 5 7.21 5.80 14.05
N TYR A 6 6.70 5.45 12.88
CA TYR A 6 5.56 4.55 12.66
C TYR A 6 5.96 3.27 11.92
N ARG A 7 7.27 3.04 11.73
CA ARG A 7 7.81 1.91 10.98
C ARG A 7 7.99 0.68 11.86
N PHE A 8 7.57 -0.46 11.34
CA PHE A 8 7.78 -1.79 11.93
C PHE A 8 8.50 -2.66 10.88
N ASP A 9 9.63 -3.22 11.26
CA ASP A 9 10.50 -4.03 10.40
C ASP A 9 10.84 -5.40 11.01
N GLY A 10 10.08 -5.81 12.02
CA GLY A 10 10.29 -7.05 12.74
C GLY A 10 11.24 -6.93 13.94
N SER A 11 11.87 -5.78 14.18
CA SER A 11 12.77 -5.57 15.33
C SER A 11 12.04 -5.24 16.63
N GLY A 12 10.75 -4.88 16.58
CA GLY A 12 9.92 -4.49 17.72
C GLY A 12 8.50 -5.00 17.62
N LYS A 13 7.72 -4.80 18.68
CA LYS A 13 6.30 -5.16 18.76
C LYS A 13 5.40 -3.98 18.41
N CYS A 14 4.36 -4.24 17.65
CA CYS A 14 3.30 -3.28 17.37
C CYS A 14 2.32 -3.23 18.56
N GLN A 15 2.07 -2.03 19.08
CA GLN A 15 1.08 -1.75 20.11
C GLN A 15 0.26 -0.55 19.66
N LEU A 16 -0.85 -0.80 18.99
CA LEU A 16 -1.66 0.25 18.34
C LEU A 16 -2.29 1.20 19.38
N ASP A 17 -2.57 0.69 20.56
CA ASP A 17 -3.08 1.49 21.70
C ASP A 17 -2.10 2.58 22.16
N LYS A 18 -0.81 2.38 21.93
CA LYS A 18 0.26 3.35 22.23
C LYS A 18 0.58 4.28 21.05
N LEU A 19 0.08 3.99 19.88
CA LEU A 19 0.30 4.83 18.70
C LEU A 19 -0.77 5.90 18.57
N ALA A 20 -0.33 7.13 18.32
CA ALA A 20 -1.25 8.23 18.05
C ALA A 20 -2.03 8.00 16.76
N THR A 21 -3.33 8.34 16.75
CA THR A 21 -4.17 8.35 15.56
C THR A 21 -4.19 9.71 14.86
N ASN A 22 -3.50 10.72 15.43
CA ASN A 22 -3.49 12.11 14.94
C ASN A 22 -2.11 12.77 15.14
N SER A 23 -1.92 13.97 14.60
CA SER A 23 -0.66 14.71 14.62
C SER A 23 -0.33 15.43 15.94
N LYS A 24 -1.19 15.37 16.96
CA LYS A 24 -1.00 16.16 18.19
C LYS A 24 0.28 15.78 18.95
N ALA A 25 0.56 14.49 19.03
CA ALA A 25 1.77 13.98 19.68
C ALA A 25 3.06 14.46 18.97
N ASP A 26 2.99 14.74 17.67
CA ASP A 26 4.13 15.15 16.86
C ASP A 26 4.41 16.65 16.86
N GLY A 27 3.49 17.47 17.39
CA GLY A 27 3.66 18.93 17.51
C GLY A 27 3.93 19.63 16.20
N VAL A 28 3.35 19.15 15.09
CA VAL A 28 3.64 19.66 13.73
C VAL A 28 2.74 20.82 13.32
N ASP A 29 3.33 21.76 12.61
CA ASP A 29 2.61 22.88 11.99
C ASP A 29 1.97 22.43 10.67
N LYS A 30 0.65 22.65 10.53
CA LYS A 30 -0.12 22.20 9.36
C LYS A 30 0.33 22.83 8.05
N GLU A 31 0.65 24.14 8.06
CA GLU A 31 1.03 24.86 6.83
C GLU A 31 2.39 24.38 6.33
N LYS A 32 3.34 24.20 7.24
CA LYS A 32 4.67 23.62 6.91
C LYS A 32 4.53 22.20 6.37
N ILE A 33 3.64 21.39 6.94
CA ILE A 33 3.41 20.03 6.47
C ILE A 33 2.75 20.00 5.09
N LEU A 34 1.82 20.90 4.80
CA LEU A 34 1.23 20.99 3.47
C LEU A 34 2.26 21.39 2.41
N ALA A 35 3.16 22.36 2.74
CA ALA A 35 4.26 22.73 1.86
C ALA A 35 5.20 21.54 1.57
N LYS A 36 5.62 20.83 2.62
CA LYS A 36 6.44 19.62 2.46
C LYS A 36 5.74 18.53 1.66
N THR A 37 4.42 18.38 1.78
CA THR A 37 3.66 17.43 0.96
C THR A 37 3.76 17.82 -0.51
N ALA A 38 3.65 19.09 -0.85
CA ALA A 38 3.78 19.57 -2.23
C ALA A 38 5.21 19.32 -2.78
N GLU A 39 6.25 19.58 -1.99
CA GLU A 39 7.64 19.26 -2.33
C GLU A 39 7.84 17.76 -2.58
N ASN A 40 7.30 16.92 -1.69
CA ASN A 40 7.36 15.47 -1.85
C ASN A 40 6.68 14.99 -3.14
N LEU A 41 5.52 15.56 -3.51
CA LEU A 41 4.83 15.20 -4.75
C LEU A 41 5.67 15.54 -6.00
N GLN A 42 6.34 16.69 -6.01
CA GLN A 42 7.26 17.05 -7.10
C GLN A 42 8.47 16.10 -7.16
N LYS A 43 9.05 15.79 -6.01
CA LYS A 43 10.17 14.85 -5.91
C LYS A 43 9.79 13.44 -6.37
N MET A 44 8.60 12.97 -5.98
CA MET A 44 8.06 11.67 -6.41
C MET A 44 7.96 11.58 -7.95
N ALA A 45 7.46 12.64 -8.61
CA ALA A 45 7.34 12.65 -10.06
C ALA A 45 8.71 12.49 -10.76
N ALA A 46 9.73 13.23 -10.30
CA ALA A 46 11.07 13.13 -10.84
C ALA A 46 11.74 11.76 -10.60
N LEU A 47 11.57 11.22 -9.40
CA LEU A 47 12.10 9.88 -9.06
C LEU A 47 11.40 8.78 -9.83
N GLN A 48 10.08 8.87 -10.02
CA GLN A 48 9.33 7.90 -10.79
C GLN A 48 9.75 7.87 -12.25
N ASP A 49 10.03 9.01 -12.87
CA ASP A 49 10.47 9.08 -14.26
C ASP A 49 11.78 8.32 -14.45
N ALA A 50 12.77 8.57 -13.57
CA ALA A 50 14.03 7.85 -13.56
C ALA A 50 13.86 6.35 -13.23
N PHE A 51 12.99 5.99 -12.27
CA PHE A 51 12.67 4.61 -11.93
C PHE A 51 12.03 3.85 -13.10
N TYR A 52 11.10 4.50 -13.81
CA TYR A 52 10.46 3.93 -15.00
C TYR A 52 11.48 3.68 -16.12
N ALA A 53 12.39 4.64 -16.36
CA ALA A 53 13.45 4.52 -17.36
C ALA A 53 14.48 3.44 -17.00
N ASP A 54 14.78 3.25 -15.70
CA ASP A 54 15.70 2.21 -15.22
C ASP A 54 15.16 0.79 -15.45
N GLY A 55 13.91 0.54 -15.14
CA GLY A 55 13.19 -0.69 -15.46
C GLY A 55 13.67 -1.97 -14.75
N ARG A 56 14.49 -1.89 -13.69
CA ARG A 56 15.10 -3.07 -13.04
C ARG A 56 14.36 -3.56 -11.80
N GLU A 57 13.66 -2.68 -11.09
CA GLU A 57 12.89 -3.02 -9.90
C GLU A 57 11.39 -2.73 -10.08
N GLY A 58 10.52 -3.44 -9.36
CA GLY A 58 9.09 -3.14 -9.21
C GLY A 58 8.80 -2.65 -7.80
N LEU A 59 7.84 -1.74 -7.62
CA LEU A 59 7.49 -1.20 -6.31
C LEU A 59 6.00 -1.44 -6.03
N ILE A 60 5.70 -1.99 -4.85
CA ILE A 60 4.34 -2.37 -4.46
C ILE A 60 4.00 -1.68 -3.14
N PHE A 61 2.99 -0.81 -3.16
CA PHE A 61 2.42 -0.23 -1.94
C PHE A 61 1.12 -0.95 -1.59
N VAL A 62 1.09 -1.57 -0.42
CA VAL A 62 -0.10 -2.22 0.14
C VAL A 62 -0.76 -1.27 1.12
N LEU A 63 -1.98 -0.83 0.84
CA LEU A 63 -2.76 0.03 1.74
C LEU A 63 -3.86 -0.78 2.42
N GLN A 64 -3.75 -0.91 3.72
CA GLN A 64 -4.72 -1.55 4.59
C GLN A 64 -5.32 -0.56 5.58
N ALA A 65 -6.59 -0.69 5.86
CA ALA A 65 -7.27 0.08 6.89
C ALA A 65 -8.67 -0.43 7.11
N MET A 66 -9.23 -0.12 8.25
CA MET A 66 -10.67 -0.22 8.49
C MET A 66 -11.46 0.71 7.56
N ASP A 67 -12.76 0.46 7.43
CA ASP A 67 -13.63 1.30 6.61
C ASP A 67 -13.67 2.74 7.14
N ALA A 68 -13.87 3.68 6.21
CA ALA A 68 -13.81 5.12 6.45
C ALA A 68 -12.44 5.67 6.92
N ALA A 69 -11.38 4.89 7.04
CA ALA A 69 -10.04 5.40 7.41
C ALA A 69 -9.42 6.33 6.36
N GLY A 70 -9.84 6.24 5.08
CA GLY A 70 -9.44 7.19 4.05
C GLY A 70 -8.51 6.65 2.97
N LYS A 71 -8.43 5.33 2.76
CA LYS A 71 -7.60 4.68 1.73
C LYS A 71 -7.71 5.36 0.36
N ASP A 72 -8.92 5.39 -0.22
CA ASP A 72 -9.14 5.94 -1.58
C ASP A 72 -8.71 7.40 -1.70
N SER A 73 -8.99 8.21 -0.63
CA SER A 73 -8.61 9.61 -0.65
C SER A 73 -7.11 9.82 -0.53
N THR A 74 -6.42 8.93 0.17
CA THR A 74 -4.95 8.96 0.30
C THR A 74 -4.32 8.59 -1.03
N ILE A 75 -4.76 7.48 -1.65
CA ILE A 75 -4.31 7.08 -3.00
C ILE A 75 -4.51 8.23 -3.98
N LYS A 76 -5.74 8.76 -4.07
CA LYS A 76 -6.06 9.86 -5.00
C LYS A 76 -5.13 11.06 -4.86
N HIS A 77 -4.81 11.46 -3.62
CA HIS A 77 -4.04 12.69 -3.39
C HIS A 77 -2.53 12.50 -3.46
N VAL A 78 -2.01 11.37 -2.98
CA VAL A 78 -0.57 11.13 -2.98
C VAL A 78 -0.09 10.70 -4.36
N MET A 79 -0.90 9.91 -5.06
CA MET A 79 -0.51 9.38 -6.38
C MET A 79 -0.87 10.31 -7.55
N SER A 80 -1.54 11.44 -7.30
CA SER A 80 -1.96 12.38 -8.35
C SER A 80 -0.79 13.07 -9.07
N GLY A 81 0.39 13.09 -8.46
CA GLY A 81 1.60 13.67 -9.05
C GLY A 81 2.43 12.71 -9.90
N LEU A 82 2.05 11.43 -9.96
CA LEU A 82 2.78 10.40 -10.69
C LEU A 82 2.26 10.24 -12.12
N ASN A 83 3.16 9.87 -13.03
CA ASN A 83 2.79 9.51 -14.40
C ASN A 83 1.95 8.22 -14.38
N PRO A 84 0.70 8.26 -14.87
CA PRO A 84 -0.19 7.10 -14.82
C PRO A 84 0.29 5.90 -15.66
N GLN A 85 1.17 6.09 -16.64
CA GLN A 85 1.75 4.99 -17.43
C GLN A 85 2.60 4.04 -16.58
N GLY A 86 3.24 4.56 -15.53
CA GLY A 86 4.07 3.78 -14.61
C GLY A 86 3.38 3.41 -13.30
N VAL A 87 2.05 3.59 -13.16
CA VAL A 87 1.32 3.33 -11.92
C VAL A 87 0.04 2.54 -12.18
N GLN A 88 -0.12 1.43 -11.47
CA GLN A 88 -1.35 0.63 -11.50
C GLN A 88 -2.00 0.59 -10.12
N VAL A 89 -3.28 0.92 -10.03
CA VAL A 89 -4.08 0.79 -8.81
C VAL A 89 -5.01 -0.41 -8.92
N THR A 90 -4.85 -1.39 -8.03
CA THR A 90 -5.72 -2.56 -7.94
C THR A 90 -6.49 -2.54 -6.63
N SER A 91 -7.83 -2.56 -6.72
CA SER A 91 -8.70 -2.67 -5.55
C SER A 91 -9.14 -4.11 -5.35
N PHE A 92 -8.62 -4.76 -4.31
CA PHE A 92 -8.98 -6.13 -3.97
C PHE A 92 -10.29 -6.13 -3.18
N LYS A 93 -11.38 -6.42 -3.88
CA LYS A 93 -12.70 -6.66 -3.29
C LYS A 93 -12.82 -8.12 -2.83
N GLN A 94 -14.01 -8.49 -2.31
CA GLN A 94 -14.33 -9.89 -2.02
C GLN A 94 -13.99 -10.76 -3.24
N PRO A 95 -13.33 -11.91 -3.06
CA PRO A 95 -12.99 -12.81 -4.16
C PRO A 95 -14.24 -13.28 -4.92
N ASN A 96 -14.15 -13.32 -6.23
CA ASN A 96 -15.18 -13.90 -7.08
C ASN A 96 -15.05 -15.43 -7.16
N SER A 97 -16.02 -16.09 -7.82
CA SER A 97 -16.05 -17.55 -7.92
C SER A 97 -14.84 -18.16 -8.63
N GLU A 98 -14.21 -17.46 -9.56
CA GLU A 98 -12.98 -17.91 -10.21
C GLU A 98 -11.78 -17.78 -9.29
N GLU A 99 -11.63 -16.65 -8.60
CA GLU A 99 -10.55 -16.41 -7.64
C GLU A 99 -10.57 -17.41 -6.48
N LEU A 100 -11.77 -17.83 -6.03
CA LEU A 100 -11.94 -18.83 -4.96
C LEU A 100 -11.53 -20.26 -5.36
N LYS A 101 -11.38 -20.57 -6.66
CA LYS A 101 -10.86 -21.87 -7.11
C LYS A 101 -9.34 -21.97 -7.00
N HIS A 102 -8.66 -20.85 -6.80
CA HIS A 102 -7.22 -20.74 -6.72
C HIS A 102 -6.77 -20.42 -5.28
N ASP A 103 -5.47 -20.46 -5.05
CA ASP A 103 -4.89 -20.00 -3.79
C ASP A 103 -5.05 -18.47 -3.64
N PHE A 104 -5.00 -17.98 -2.40
CA PHE A 104 -5.28 -16.58 -2.08
C PHE A 104 -4.28 -15.57 -2.69
N LEU A 105 -3.11 -16.03 -3.14
CA LEU A 105 -2.10 -15.20 -3.80
C LEU A 105 -2.27 -15.15 -5.33
N TRP A 106 -3.06 -16.05 -5.92
CA TRP A 106 -3.23 -16.13 -7.37
C TRP A 106 -3.66 -14.79 -8.00
N ARG A 107 -4.67 -14.15 -7.45
CA ARG A 107 -5.16 -12.84 -7.94
C ARG A 107 -4.15 -11.71 -7.70
N VAL A 108 -3.29 -11.85 -6.68
CA VAL A 108 -2.21 -10.91 -6.39
C VAL A 108 -1.12 -11.01 -7.44
N ASN A 109 -0.72 -12.24 -7.82
CA ASN A 109 0.26 -12.47 -8.88
C ASN A 109 -0.16 -11.84 -10.21
N LYS A 110 -1.46 -11.85 -10.53
CA LYS A 110 -1.99 -11.19 -11.74
C LYS A 110 -1.93 -9.67 -11.68
N ALA A 111 -1.81 -9.08 -10.50
CA ALA A 111 -1.76 -7.64 -10.27
C ALA A 111 -0.33 -7.13 -10.02
N LEU A 112 0.68 -7.99 -10.07
CA LEU A 112 2.07 -7.55 -9.93
C LEU A 112 2.45 -6.60 -11.07
N PRO A 113 3.15 -5.50 -10.78
CA PRO A 113 3.57 -4.55 -11.82
C PRO A 113 4.72 -5.14 -12.64
N ALA A 114 4.91 -4.64 -13.85
CA ALA A 114 6.17 -4.79 -14.54
C ALA A 114 7.29 -4.07 -13.76
N ARG A 115 8.55 -4.49 -13.93
CA ARG A 115 9.68 -3.73 -13.40
C ARG A 115 9.70 -2.34 -14.05
N GLY A 116 10.12 -1.32 -13.31
CA GLY A 116 9.97 0.09 -13.66
C GLY A 116 8.60 0.67 -13.32
N SER A 117 7.66 -0.13 -12.80
CA SER A 117 6.30 0.32 -12.50
C SER A 117 5.95 0.17 -11.02
N ILE A 118 4.99 0.98 -10.58
CA ILE A 118 4.47 1.02 -9.20
C ILE A 118 3.08 0.39 -9.19
N ALA A 119 2.87 -0.61 -8.35
CA ALA A 119 1.53 -1.11 -8.03
C ALA A 119 1.06 -0.55 -6.69
N ILE A 120 -0.21 -0.16 -6.62
CA ILE A 120 -0.89 0.28 -5.42
C ILE A 120 -2.05 -0.67 -5.16
N PHE A 121 -1.94 -1.45 -4.10
CA PHE A 121 -2.97 -2.39 -3.68
C PHE A 121 -3.87 -1.72 -2.65
N ASN A 122 -5.09 -1.35 -3.05
CA ASN A 122 -6.14 -0.90 -2.16
C ASN A 122 -6.83 -2.13 -1.58
N ARG A 123 -6.55 -2.47 -0.32
CA ARG A 123 -6.65 -3.81 0.28
C ARG A 123 -5.67 -4.77 -0.44
N SER A 124 -5.58 -6.02 -0.01
CA SER A 124 -4.62 -6.96 -0.60
C SER A 124 -4.86 -8.40 -0.13
N TYR A 125 -3.85 -9.25 -0.28
CA TYR A 125 -3.78 -10.59 0.31
C TYR A 125 -3.85 -10.59 1.85
N TYR A 126 -3.68 -9.46 2.50
CA TYR A 126 -3.86 -9.33 3.95
C TYR A 126 -5.32 -9.48 4.40
N GLU A 127 -6.30 -9.33 3.50
CA GLU A 127 -7.70 -9.63 3.82
C GLU A 127 -7.87 -11.11 4.25
N ASP A 128 -7.01 -12.01 3.77
CA ASP A 128 -7.03 -13.44 4.13
C ASP A 128 -6.62 -13.70 5.61
N VAL A 129 -5.92 -12.77 6.24
CA VAL A 129 -5.54 -12.84 7.66
C VAL A 129 -6.20 -11.72 8.51
N LEU A 130 -7.11 -10.98 7.93
CA LEU A 130 -7.92 -9.95 8.60
C LEU A 130 -9.40 -10.37 8.57
N VAL A 131 -10.12 -10.02 7.51
CA VAL A 131 -11.56 -10.31 7.36
C VAL A 131 -11.83 -11.81 7.42
N VAL A 132 -11.04 -12.62 6.71
CA VAL A 132 -11.21 -14.08 6.68
C VAL A 132 -10.98 -14.68 8.06
N GLN A 133 -9.95 -14.25 8.78
CA GLN A 133 -9.66 -14.72 10.13
C GLN A 133 -10.72 -14.31 11.15
N LEU A 134 -11.22 -13.07 11.05
CA LEU A 134 -12.23 -12.54 11.95
C LEU A 134 -13.54 -13.30 11.84
N HIS A 135 -13.99 -13.57 10.62
CA HIS A 135 -15.29 -14.14 10.31
C HIS A 135 -15.25 -15.63 9.97
N ASP A 136 -14.13 -16.32 10.19
CA ASP A 136 -13.94 -17.75 9.88
C ASP A 136 -14.29 -18.13 8.43
N LEU A 137 -14.07 -17.23 7.48
CA LEU A 137 -14.46 -17.42 6.08
C LEU A 137 -13.68 -18.55 5.37
N GLN A 138 -12.50 -18.92 5.87
CA GLN A 138 -11.71 -20.04 5.34
C GLN A 138 -12.47 -21.38 5.37
N LYS A 139 -13.44 -21.53 6.29
CA LYS A 139 -14.29 -22.73 6.35
C LYS A 139 -15.12 -22.94 5.08
N GLY A 140 -15.38 -21.87 4.33
CA GLY A 140 -16.08 -21.92 3.05
C GLY A 140 -15.15 -22.07 1.83
N TYR A 141 -13.83 -22.18 2.02
CA TYR A 141 -12.90 -22.35 0.92
C TYR A 141 -12.94 -23.77 0.35
N GLN A 142 -12.74 -23.90 -0.97
CA GLN A 142 -12.64 -25.18 -1.67
C GLN A 142 -11.23 -25.77 -1.52
N MET A 143 -10.84 -26.10 -0.29
CA MET A 143 -9.55 -26.70 0.02
C MET A 143 -9.71 -28.14 0.53
N ALA A 144 -8.64 -28.92 0.42
CA ALA A 144 -8.65 -30.30 0.89
C ALA A 144 -8.90 -30.39 2.41
N PRO A 145 -9.61 -31.44 2.90
CA PRO A 145 -9.89 -31.61 4.33
C PRO A 145 -8.66 -31.49 5.23
N ARG A 146 -7.51 -32.07 4.81
CA ARG A 146 -6.22 -31.95 5.53
C ARG A 146 -5.78 -30.51 5.84
N VAL A 147 -6.35 -29.51 5.17
CA VAL A 147 -6.06 -28.08 5.37
C VAL A 147 -7.15 -27.42 6.21
N LEU A 148 -8.43 -27.73 5.95
CA LEU A 148 -9.57 -27.11 6.61
C LEU A 148 -9.86 -27.68 8.01
N GLU A 149 -9.44 -28.92 8.27
CA GLU A 149 -9.62 -29.60 9.55
C GLU A 149 -8.51 -29.28 10.57
N GLN A 150 -7.53 -28.47 10.18
CA GLN A 150 -6.49 -27.98 11.09
C GLN A 150 -7.10 -27.06 12.16
N ASP A 151 -6.39 -26.93 13.28
CA ASP A 151 -6.68 -25.90 14.26
C ASP A 151 -6.63 -24.50 13.62
N LYS A 152 -7.52 -23.61 14.06
CA LYS A 152 -7.65 -22.26 13.50
C LYS A 152 -6.34 -21.47 13.63
N ASP A 153 -5.70 -21.53 14.79
CA ASP A 153 -4.48 -20.77 15.05
C ASP A 153 -3.32 -21.31 14.21
N GLU A 154 -3.24 -22.64 14.04
CA GLU A 154 -2.26 -23.26 13.15
C GLU A 154 -2.48 -22.84 11.68
N PHE A 155 -3.73 -22.84 11.21
CA PHE A 155 -4.06 -22.41 9.84
C PHE A 155 -3.58 -20.97 9.60
N PHE A 156 -3.88 -20.02 10.49
CA PHE A 156 -3.49 -18.62 10.31
C PHE A 156 -2.00 -18.38 10.57
N ALA A 157 -1.35 -19.14 11.44
CA ALA A 157 0.11 -19.11 11.57
C ALA A 157 0.81 -19.52 10.27
N GLN A 158 0.25 -20.50 9.56
CA GLN A 158 0.73 -20.88 8.22
C GLN A 158 0.50 -19.75 7.20
N ARG A 159 -0.66 -19.05 7.25
CA ARG A 159 -0.94 -17.90 6.37
C ARG A 159 0.07 -16.78 6.57
N TYR A 160 0.38 -16.40 7.80
CA TYR A 160 1.40 -15.39 8.10
C TYR A 160 2.77 -15.79 7.55
N ARG A 161 3.17 -17.05 7.74
CA ARG A 161 4.44 -17.56 7.19
C ARG A 161 4.45 -17.53 5.67
N GLN A 162 3.36 -17.93 5.00
CA GLN A 162 3.24 -17.88 3.55
C GLN A 162 3.35 -16.45 3.01
N ILE A 163 2.70 -15.48 3.64
CA ILE A 163 2.80 -14.06 3.29
C ILE A 163 4.25 -13.57 3.42
N ARG A 164 4.92 -13.86 4.53
CA ARG A 164 6.33 -13.49 4.72
C ARG A 164 7.24 -14.07 3.63
N HIS A 165 7.08 -15.36 3.33
CA HIS A 165 7.87 -16.03 2.29
C HIS A 165 7.56 -15.45 0.90
N TYR A 166 6.32 -15.09 0.64
CA TYR A 166 5.92 -14.47 -0.61
C TYR A 166 6.54 -13.06 -0.78
N GLU A 167 6.52 -12.24 0.24
CA GLU A 167 7.16 -10.92 0.23
C GLU A 167 8.68 -11.02 0.11
N GLN A 168 9.30 -12.00 0.77
CA GLN A 168 10.72 -12.32 0.60
C GLN A 168 11.03 -12.76 -0.83
N TYR A 169 10.23 -13.68 -1.38
CA TYR A 169 10.36 -14.12 -2.78
C TYR A 169 10.27 -12.93 -3.75
N LEU A 170 9.35 -12.01 -3.54
CA LEU A 170 9.23 -10.79 -4.35
C LEU A 170 10.49 -9.93 -4.23
N TYR A 171 11.00 -9.72 -3.02
CA TYR A 171 12.21 -8.93 -2.79
C TYR A 171 13.44 -9.54 -3.51
N GLU A 172 13.63 -10.83 -3.40
CA GLU A 172 14.71 -11.56 -4.08
C GLU A 172 14.59 -11.50 -5.62
N ASN A 173 13.38 -11.22 -6.14
CA ASN A 173 13.11 -11.04 -7.56
C ASN A 173 13.00 -9.57 -7.99
N SER A 174 13.60 -8.66 -7.23
CA SER A 174 13.67 -7.22 -7.53
C SER A 174 12.31 -6.49 -7.41
N TYR A 175 11.47 -6.91 -6.46
CA TYR A 175 10.28 -6.17 -6.07
C TYR A 175 10.39 -5.71 -4.63
N ARG A 176 10.04 -4.46 -4.36
CA ARG A 176 9.94 -3.94 -3.00
C ARG A 176 8.49 -3.84 -2.59
N VAL A 177 8.17 -4.35 -1.42
CA VAL A 177 6.83 -4.28 -0.83
C VAL A 177 6.86 -3.35 0.37
N VAL A 178 6.03 -2.31 0.35
CA VAL A 178 5.86 -1.37 1.46
C VAL A 178 4.40 -1.43 1.90
N LYS A 179 4.19 -1.74 3.18
CA LYS A 179 2.85 -1.94 3.73
C LYS A 179 2.44 -0.79 4.63
N ILE A 180 1.26 -0.24 4.41
CA ILE A 180 0.73 0.93 5.11
C ILE A 180 -0.61 0.58 5.74
N PHE A 181 -0.69 0.66 7.05
CA PHE A 181 -1.93 0.61 7.82
C PHE A 181 -2.36 2.02 8.22
N LEU A 182 -3.57 2.43 7.84
CA LEU A 182 -4.14 3.70 8.25
C LEU A 182 -4.88 3.53 9.58
N HIS A 183 -4.21 3.92 10.66
CA HIS A 183 -4.70 3.80 12.03
C HIS A 183 -5.65 4.96 12.37
N VAL A 184 -6.94 4.75 12.16
CA VAL A 184 -8.02 5.70 12.46
C VAL A 184 -8.61 5.42 13.85
N SER A 185 -8.93 6.47 14.60
CA SER A 185 -9.66 6.31 15.86
C SER A 185 -11.12 5.91 15.64
N LYS A 186 -11.68 5.18 16.60
CA LYS A 186 -13.11 4.79 16.59
C LYS A 186 -14.04 6.01 16.50
N ASN A 187 -13.64 7.12 17.12
CA ASN A 187 -14.41 8.37 17.09
C ASN A 187 -14.36 9.06 15.72
N GLU A 188 -13.20 9.16 15.11
CA GLU A 188 -13.08 9.74 13.76
C GLU A 188 -13.77 8.86 12.71
N GLN A 189 -13.71 7.55 12.84
CA GLN A 189 -14.44 6.63 11.97
C GLN A 189 -15.96 6.88 12.06
N LYS A 190 -16.51 7.01 13.28
CA LYS A 190 -17.93 7.35 13.49
C LYS A 190 -18.29 8.66 12.79
N LYS A 191 -17.50 9.70 13.00
CA LYS A 191 -17.71 11.01 12.37
C LYS A 191 -17.75 10.89 10.84
N ARG A 192 -16.84 10.13 10.25
CA ARG A 192 -16.77 9.95 8.79
C ARG A 192 -17.93 9.12 8.24
N PHE A 193 -18.49 8.18 9.00
CA PHE A 193 -19.71 7.49 8.61
C PHE A 193 -20.91 8.43 8.63
N LEU A 194 -21.07 9.26 9.66
CA LEU A 194 -22.12 10.29 9.71
C LEU A 194 -21.98 11.27 8.54
N GLU A 195 -20.76 11.75 8.23
CA GLU A 195 -20.51 12.60 7.06
C GLU A 195 -20.91 11.94 5.73
N ARG A 196 -20.82 10.59 5.61
CA ARG A 196 -21.27 9.87 4.42
C ARG A 196 -22.79 9.80 4.34
N ILE A 197 -23.46 9.62 5.47
CA ILE A 197 -24.93 9.57 5.57
C ILE A 197 -25.53 10.94 5.27
N ASP A 198 -24.97 12.00 5.85
CA ASP A 198 -25.49 13.36 5.75
C ASP A 198 -25.22 14.02 4.39
N ASN A 199 -24.26 13.52 3.62
CA ASN A 199 -23.89 14.12 2.33
C ASN A 199 -24.38 13.25 1.16
N PRO A 200 -25.40 13.72 0.40
CA PRO A 200 -25.96 13.00 -0.75
C PRO A 200 -24.91 12.56 -1.78
N ALA A 201 -23.86 13.36 -2.01
CA ALA A 201 -22.77 13.03 -2.92
C ALA A 201 -21.87 11.89 -2.42
N LYS A 202 -22.02 11.49 -1.16
CA LYS A 202 -21.24 10.39 -0.52
C LYS A 202 -22.10 9.19 -0.11
N ASN A 203 -23.44 9.26 -0.18
CA ASN A 203 -24.32 8.20 0.28
C ASN A 203 -24.01 6.85 -0.39
N TRP A 204 -23.65 6.85 -1.67
CA TRP A 204 -23.28 5.65 -2.42
C TRP A 204 -22.06 4.89 -1.87
N LYS A 205 -21.29 5.53 -0.96
CA LYS A 205 -20.13 4.93 -0.27
C LYS A 205 -20.49 4.31 1.08
N PHE A 206 -21.72 4.46 1.53
CA PHE A 206 -22.17 3.92 2.81
C PHE A 206 -22.97 2.64 2.61
N SER A 207 -22.67 1.64 3.41
CA SER A 207 -23.42 0.40 3.48
C SER A 207 -23.78 0.07 4.94
N ALA A 208 -24.91 -0.57 5.17
CA ALA A 208 -25.26 -1.10 6.48
C ALA A 208 -24.24 -2.15 6.98
N SER A 209 -23.58 -2.85 6.06
CA SER A 209 -22.47 -3.76 6.39
C SER A 209 -21.28 -3.05 7.01
N ASP A 210 -20.97 -1.81 6.61
CA ASP A 210 -19.89 -1.02 7.22
C ASP A 210 -20.15 -0.80 8.73
N LEU A 211 -21.42 -0.66 9.12
CA LEU A 211 -21.81 -0.49 10.52
C LEU A 211 -21.71 -1.81 11.29
N ALA A 212 -22.05 -2.93 10.66
CA ALA A 212 -21.87 -4.25 11.25
C ALA A 212 -20.37 -4.55 11.49
N GLU A 213 -19.50 -4.27 10.50
CA GLU A 213 -18.06 -4.42 10.64
C GLU A 213 -17.47 -3.52 11.73
N ARG A 214 -18.04 -2.33 11.95
CA ARG A 214 -17.61 -1.45 13.04
C ARG A 214 -17.81 -2.04 14.43
N ALA A 215 -18.73 -2.98 14.62
CA ALA A 215 -18.90 -3.68 15.90
C ALA A 215 -17.63 -4.44 16.31
N TYR A 216 -16.87 -4.91 15.34
CA TYR A 216 -15.59 -5.62 15.51
C TYR A 216 -14.35 -4.70 15.56
N PHE A 217 -14.53 -3.39 15.83
CA PHE A 217 -13.42 -2.43 15.79
C PHE A 217 -12.22 -2.88 16.63
N ASP A 218 -12.46 -3.29 17.87
CA ASP A 218 -11.39 -3.65 18.80
C ASP A 218 -10.75 -5.01 18.45
N ASP A 219 -11.52 -5.92 17.81
CA ASP A 219 -11.01 -7.18 17.26
C ASP A 219 -10.07 -6.90 16.08
N TYR A 220 -10.46 -6.00 15.17
CA TYR A 220 -9.58 -5.57 14.07
C TYR A 220 -8.30 -4.92 14.56
N GLN A 221 -8.32 -4.11 15.63
CA GLN A 221 -7.10 -3.54 16.19
C GLN A 221 -6.14 -4.66 16.63
N ARG A 222 -6.63 -5.66 17.37
CA ARG A 222 -5.82 -6.81 17.78
C ARG A 222 -5.29 -7.61 16.60
N LEU A 223 -6.10 -7.83 15.58
CA LEU A 223 -5.66 -8.53 14.37
C LEU A 223 -4.60 -7.74 13.61
N TYR A 224 -4.71 -6.42 13.49
CA TYR A 224 -3.68 -5.60 12.86
C TYR A 224 -2.36 -5.64 13.63
N GLU A 225 -2.38 -5.60 14.95
CA GLU A 225 -1.18 -5.80 15.77
C GLU A 225 -0.54 -7.16 15.47
N GLN A 226 -1.33 -8.22 15.49
CA GLN A 226 -0.87 -9.58 15.22
C GLN A 226 -0.31 -9.71 13.78
N VAL A 227 -0.98 -9.16 12.80
CA VAL A 227 -0.55 -9.16 11.39
C VAL A 227 0.77 -8.41 11.23
N ILE A 228 0.88 -7.20 11.79
CA ILE A 228 2.10 -6.40 11.73
C ILE A 228 3.25 -7.15 12.39
N ASP A 229 3.06 -7.67 13.60
CA ASP A 229 4.08 -8.43 14.33
C ASP A 229 4.53 -9.70 13.61
N ALA A 230 3.59 -10.40 12.98
CA ALA A 230 3.88 -11.66 12.29
C ALA A 230 4.53 -11.47 10.92
N THR A 231 4.32 -10.32 10.27
CA THR A 231 4.70 -10.13 8.87
C THR A 231 5.61 -8.94 8.60
N ALA A 232 5.93 -8.13 9.60
CA ALA A 232 6.92 -7.07 9.44
C ALA A 232 8.31 -7.69 9.20
N ALA A 233 9.01 -7.16 8.19
CA ALA A 233 10.38 -7.53 7.87
C ALA A 233 11.14 -6.30 7.37
N LYS A 234 12.46 -6.33 7.45
CA LYS A 234 13.33 -5.23 7.02
C LYS A 234 13.12 -4.92 5.53
N GLU A 235 12.97 -5.97 4.73
CA GLU A 235 12.79 -5.90 3.27
C GLU A 235 11.34 -5.55 2.87
N ALA A 236 10.38 -5.76 3.78
CA ALA A 236 8.97 -5.50 3.59
C ALA A 236 8.35 -4.89 4.87
N PRO A 237 8.66 -3.61 5.17
CA PRO A 237 8.23 -2.97 6.40
C PRO A 237 6.73 -2.63 6.38
N TRP A 238 6.15 -2.57 7.59
CA TRP A 238 4.87 -1.94 7.84
C TRP A 238 5.05 -0.51 8.35
N TYR A 239 4.08 0.34 8.02
CA TYR A 239 3.92 1.67 8.62
C TYR A 239 2.49 1.80 9.16
N ALA A 240 2.34 1.93 10.48
CA ALA A 240 1.04 2.15 11.13
C ALA A 240 0.82 3.65 11.35
N LEU A 241 0.17 4.31 10.37
CA LEU A 241 0.12 5.77 10.28
C LEU A 241 -1.12 6.38 10.93
N PRO A 242 -1.00 7.50 11.66
CA PRO A 242 -2.13 8.26 12.16
C PRO A 242 -3.05 8.70 11.02
N ALA A 243 -4.35 8.39 11.12
CA ALA A 243 -5.30 8.59 10.04
C ALA A 243 -6.49 9.50 10.37
N ASP A 244 -6.55 10.09 11.56
CA ASP A 244 -7.63 11.01 11.92
C ASP A 244 -7.57 12.33 11.13
N GLN A 245 -6.38 12.76 10.76
CA GLN A 245 -6.16 14.00 10.00
C GLN A 245 -5.61 13.70 8.60
N LYS A 246 -6.48 13.74 7.60
CA LYS A 246 -6.13 13.39 6.21
C LYS A 246 -4.89 14.12 5.67
N TRP A 247 -4.70 15.39 6.03
CA TRP A 247 -3.54 16.17 5.57
C TRP A 247 -2.23 15.60 6.12
N TYR A 248 -2.23 15.13 7.38
CA TYR A 248 -1.05 14.55 8.01
C TYR A 248 -0.76 13.14 7.48
N THR A 249 -1.78 12.31 7.36
CA THR A 249 -1.66 10.98 6.74
C THR A 249 -1.05 11.07 5.34
N ARG A 250 -1.52 12.01 4.52
CA ARG A 250 -1.02 12.22 3.15
C ARG A 250 0.44 12.63 3.12
N TYR A 251 0.84 13.49 4.04
CA TYR A 251 2.25 13.86 4.21
C TYR A 251 3.11 12.63 4.51
N LEU A 252 2.75 11.86 5.54
CA LEU A 252 3.52 10.67 5.93
C LEU A 252 3.60 9.64 4.79
N VAL A 253 2.49 9.42 4.08
CA VAL A 253 2.50 8.52 2.91
C VAL A 253 3.39 9.09 1.80
N SER A 254 3.39 10.40 1.55
CA SER A 254 4.27 11.00 0.55
C SER A 254 5.76 10.85 0.91
N GLU A 255 6.12 10.96 2.21
CA GLU A 255 7.49 10.67 2.66
C GLU A 255 7.89 9.21 2.39
N ILE A 256 6.98 8.26 2.70
CA ILE A 256 7.24 6.84 2.48
C ILE A 256 7.44 6.52 0.99
N VAL A 257 6.64 7.13 0.12
CA VAL A 257 6.77 6.91 -1.33
C VAL A 257 8.06 7.49 -1.86
N VAL A 258 8.46 8.70 -1.41
CA VAL A 258 9.76 9.30 -1.76
C VAL A 258 10.89 8.39 -1.32
N ASP A 259 10.90 7.99 -0.04
CA ASP A 259 11.93 7.13 0.52
C ASP A 259 12.05 5.79 -0.21
N ALA A 260 10.90 5.16 -0.49
CA ALA A 260 10.88 3.90 -1.22
C ALA A 260 11.48 4.05 -2.62
N LEU A 261 11.16 5.12 -3.35
CA LEU A 261 11.73 5.42 -4.66
C LEU A 261 13.23 5.73 -4.59
N GLU A 262 13.67 6.50 -3.59
CA GLU A 262 15.11 6.80 -3.39
C GLU A 262 15.94 5.54 -3.12
N HIS A 263 15.34 4.51 -2.54
CA HIS A 263 16.01 3.23 -2.27
C HIS A 263 15.91 2.22 -3.42
N THR A 264 15.15 2.50 -4.48
CA THR A 264 15.16 1.68 -5.69
C THR A 264 16.31 2.07 -6.62
N SER A 265 16.57 1.23 -7.61
CA SER A 265 17.35 1.63 -8.76
C SER A 265 16.56 2.63 -9.60
N HIS A 266 17.13 3.81 -9.88
CA HIS A 266 16.45 4.90 -10.59
C HIS A 266 17.44 5.72 -11.42
N ASN A 267 18.23 5.02 -12.25
CA ASN A 267 19.21 5.64 -13.14
C ASN A 267 18.70 5.63 -14.58
N TYR A 268 18.82 6.75 -15.28
CA TYR A 268 18.58 6.74 -16.72
C TYR A 268 19.60 5.81 -17.41
N PRO A 269 19.17 5.01 -18.40
CA PRO A 269 20.06 4.13 -19.13
C PRO A 269 21.23 4.90 -19.78
N VAL A 270 22.44 4.41 -19.56
CA VAL A 270 23.62 4.95 -20.23
C VAL A 270 23.69 4.37 -21.65
N LEU A 271 23.68 5.25 -22.63
CA LEU A 271 23.75 4.84 -24.03
C LEU A 271 25.17 4.34 -24.40
N SER A 272 25.23 3.29 -25.20
CA SER A 272 26.48 2.84 -25.82
C SER A 272 27.03 3.92 -26.76
N THR A 273 28.31 3.87 -27.05
CA THR A 273 28.97 4.79 -28.02
C THR A 273 28.28 4.78 -29.38
N GLU A 274 27.87 3.59 -29.84
CA GLU A 274 27.14 3.42 -31.10
C GLU A 274 25.76 4.11 -31.06
N ALA A 275 25.01 3.93 -29.93
CA ALA A 275 23.72 4.60 -29.76
C ALA A 275 23.86 6.12 -29.69
N GLN A 276 24.92 6.64 -29.05
CA GLN A 276 25.21 8.07 -29.01
C GLN A 276 25.50 8.61 -30.42
N GLN A 277 26.28 7.87 -31.23
CA GLN A 277 26.55 8.24 -32.64
C GLN A 277 25.27 8.27 -33.46
N ASN A 278 24.43 7.24 -33.35
CA ASN A 278 23.12 7.18 -34.02
C ASN A 278 22.21 8.36 -33.67
N LEU A 279 22.21 8.80 -32.41
CA LEU A 279 21.46 10.01 -31.99
C LEU A 279 21.98 11.26 -32.69
N GLN A 280 23.30 11.41 -32.81
CA GLN A 280 23.89 12.55 -33.48
C GLN A 280 23.57 12.55 -34.98
N ASP A 281 23.62 11.40 -35.63
CA ASP A 281 23.26 11.24 -37.03
C ASP A 281 21.78 11.55 -37.28
N CYS A 282 20.88 11.08 -36.40
CA CYS A 282 19.45 11.41 -36.43
C CYS A 282 19.20 12.90 -36.25
N ARG A 283 19.92 13.55 -35.31
CA ARG A 283 19.84 15.00 -35.13
C ARG A 283 20.20 15.75 -36.39
N THR A 284 21.34 15.41 -37.03
CA THR A 284 21.78 16.03 -38.27
C THR A 284 20.77 15.93 -39.40
N ARG A 285 20.09 14.75 -39.51
CA ARG A 285 19.03 14.54 -40.50
C ARG A 285 17.81 15.42 -40.24
N LEU A 286 17.36 15.48 -38.97
CA LEU A 286 16.20 16.30 -38.59
C LEU A 286 16.48 17.81 -38.79
N GLU A 287 17.67 18.26 -38.49
CA GLU A 287 18.08 19.67 -38.72
C GLU A 287 18.14 20.01 -40.22
N ALA A 288 18.44 19.03 -41.10
CA ALA A 288 18.44 19.20 -42.54
C ALA A 288 17.01 19.25 -43.18
N GLU A 289 15.99 18.73 -42.51
CA GLU A 289 14.60 18.79 -43.03
C GLU A 289 14.00 20.19 -43.04
N ASN A 290 14.56 21.15 -42.32
CA ASN A 290 14.06 22.53 -42.25
C ASN A 290 14.75 23.49 -43.22
N SER A 291 15.48 22.95 -44.15
CA SER A 291 16.17 23.70 -45.24
C SER A 291 15.54 23.40 -46.56
#